data_538da60fa5c867d21a2277da3df68fa4
#
_entry.id   538da60fa5c867d21a2277da3df68fa4
#
_cell.length_a   1.000
_cell.length_b   1.000
_cell.length_c   1.000
_cell.angle_alpha   90.00
_cell.angle_beta   90.00
_cell.angle_gamma   90.00
#
_symmetry.space_group_name_H-M   'P 1'
#
loop_
_entity.id
_entity.type
_entity.pdbx_description
1 polymer ?
#
loop_
_entity_poly.entity_id
_entity_poly.type
_entity_poly.pdbx_seq_one_letter_code
_entity_poly.pdbx_strand_id
1 'polypeptide(L)'
;MADWPVKSLGDKTLLQYAKTPYMDKLARMGRNGRLITVAEGFHPGSEVANMSVLGYNLPKVYEGRGPLEAASIGVDLKPGEMAMRCNLICVEGDILKNHSSGHISTEE
;
A
#
# COMPACT_ATOMS: atom_id res chain seq x y z
N MET A 1 -4.27 -8.31 3.35
CA MET A 1 -3.91 -9.71 2.96
C MET A 1 -5.12 -10.62 2.78
N ALA A 2 -6.31 -10.14 2.99
CA ALA A 2 -7.50 -10.84 2.52
C ALA A 2 -7.61 -10.65 0.99
N ASP A 3 -7.84 -11.73 0.28
CA ASP A 3 -7.97 -11.74 -1.16
C ASP A 3 -9.14 -12.63 -1.57
N TRP A 4 -9.51 -12.58 -2.84
CA TRP A 4 -10.57 -13.41 -3.36
C TRP A 4 -10.12 -14.88 -3.48
N PRO A 5 -11.05 -15.84 -3.30
CA PRO A 5 -10.75 -17.24 -3.56
C PRO A 5 -10.35 -17.48 -5.02
N VAL A 6 -9.31 -18.27 -5.24
CA VAL A 6 -8.77 -18.59 -6.56
C VAL A 6 -9.18 -20.01 -6.95
N LYS A 7 -9.90 -20.16 -8.05
CA LYS A 7 -10.43 -21.47 -8.51
C LYS A 7 -9.33 -22.53 -8.70
N SER A 8 -8.20 -22.15 -9.30
CA SER A 8 -7.07 -23.06 -9.50
C SER A 8 -6.41 -23.55 -8.21
N LEU A 9 -6.70 -22.91 -7.07
CA LEU A 9 -6.22 -23.27 -5.74
C LEU A 9 -7.31 -23.99 -4.90
N GLY A 10 -8.36 -24.50 -5.56
CA GLY A 10 -9.49 -25.16 -4.90
C GLY A 10 -10.38 -24.20 -4.12
N ASP A 11 -10.68 -23.06 -4.69
CA ASP A 11 -11.48 -21.97 -4.09
C ASP A 11 -10.95 -21.46 -2.74
N LYS A 12 -9.64 -21.48 -2.58
CA LYS A 12 -8.95 -20.93 -1.41
C LYS A 12 -8.37 -19.56 -1.70
N THR A 13 -8.35 -18.70 -0.69
CA THR A 13 -7.55 -17.48 -0.74
C THR A 13 -6.06 -17.83 -0.70
N LEU A 14 -5.19 -16.90 -1.12
CA LEU A 14 -3.74 -17.11 -1.06
C LEU A 14 -3.27 -17.41 0.37
N LEU A 15 -3.83 -16.74 1.36
CA LEU A 15 -3.49 -16.96 2.76
C LEU A 15 -3.96 -18.34 3.27
N GLN A 16 -5.13 -18.82 2.81
CA GLN A 16 -5.60 -20.18 3.14
C GLN A 16 -4.79 -21.27 2.45
N TYR A 17 -4.19 -20.96 1.31
CA TYR A 17 -3.36 -21.91 0.56
C TYR A 17 -1.92 -21.95 1.08
N ALA A 18 -1.39 -20.84 1.55
CA ALA A 18 -0.04 -20.74 2.07
C ALA A 18 0.15 -21.58 3.36
N LYS A 19 1.33 -22.13 3.53
CA LYS A 19 1.72 -22.80 4.77
C LYS A 19 2.23 -21.78 5.78
N THR A 20 1.39 -21.41 6.73
CA THR A 20 1.66 -20.33 7.71
C THR A 20 1.57 -20.82 9.16
N PRO A 21 2.35 -21.85 9.59
CA PRO A 21 2.14 -22.52 10.86
C PRO A 21 2.28 -21.58 12.07
N TYR A 22 3.16 -20.61 12.02
CA TYR A 22 3.33 -19.64 13.12
C TYR A 22 2.20 -18.61 13.16
N MET A 23 1.75 -18.09 12.01
CA MET A 23 0.59 -17.21 11.93
C MET A 23 -0.68 -17.94 12.40
N ASP A 24 -0.86 -19.18 11.96
CA ASP A 24 -1.98 -20.04 12.38
C ASP A 24 -1.97 -20.30 13.90
N LYS A 25 -0.78 -20.51 14.47
CA LYS A 25 -0.63 -20.66 15.91
C LYS A 25 -1.04 -19.39 16.66
N LEU A 26 -0.56 -18.24 16.23
CA LEU A 26 -0.94 -16.94 16.82
C LEU A 26 -2.42 -16.67 16.69
N ALA A 27 -3.02 -16.94 15.52
CA ALA A 27 -4.45 -16.78 15.30
C ALA A 27 -5.30 -17.66 16.22
N ARG A 28 -4.88 -18.90 16.49
CA ARG A 28 -5.56 -19.81 17.41
C ARG A 28 -5.42 -19.43 18.90
N MET A 29 -4.26 -18.87 19.26
CA MET A 29 -3.97 -18.48 20.66
C MET A 29 -4.49 -17.08 20.99
N GLY A 30 -4.65 -16.23 20.00
CA GLY A 30 -5.05 -14.83 20.15
C GLY A 30 -6.55 -14.61 19.94
N ARG A 31 -6.90 -13.34 19.87
CA ARG A 31 -8.23 -12.89 19.46
C ARG A 31 -8.12 -12.23 18.09
N ASN A 32 -9.02 -12.58 17.20
CA ASN A 32 -9.06 -12.03 15.84
C ASN A 32 -10.25 -11.09 15.71
N GLY A 33 -10.10 -10.10 14.85
CA GLY A 33 -11.13 -9.13 14.55
C GLY A 33 -10.97 -8.52 13.17
N ARG A 34 -11.84 -7.59 12.85
CA ARG A 34 -11.81 -6.80 11.61
C ARG A 34 -11.55 -5.35 11.97
N LEU A 35 -10.65 -4.73 11.24
CA LEU A 35 -10.30 -3.31 11.36
C LEU A 35 -10.60 -2.61 10.03
N ILE A 36 -11.25 -1.46 10.09
CA ILE A 36 -11.39 -0.56 8.95
C ILE A 36 -10.10 0.25 8.88
N THR A 37 -9.26 -0.09 7.89
CA THR A 37 -7.95 0.55 7.72
C THR A 37 -7.98 1.73 6.75
N VAL A 38 -9.00 1.81 5.91
CA VAL A 38 -9.25 2.95 5.02
C VAL A 38 -10.60 3.54 5.41
N ALA A 39 -10.59 4.69 6.05
CA ALA A 39 -11.81 5.40 6.45
C ALA A 39 -12.51 5.99 5.22
N GLU A 40 -13.80 6.26 5.36
CA GLU A 40 -14.60 6.92 4.33
C GLU A 40 -13.98 8.28 3.95
N GLY A 41 -13.96 8.59 2.66
CA GLY A 41 -13.35 9.80 2.12
C GLY A 41 -11.85 9.70 1.80
N PHE A 42 -11.19 8.60 2.16
CA PHE A 42 -9.78 8.38 1.82
C PHE A 42 -9.64 7.44 0.61
N HIS A 43 -8.66 7.76 -0.26
CA HIS A 43 -8.29 6.88 -1.35
C HIS A 43 -7.69 5.57 -0.80
N PRO A 44 -8.07 4.39 -1.32
CA PRO A 44 -7.49 3.13 -0.90
C PRO A 44 -6.01 3.03 -1.31
N GLY A 45 -5.14 3.22 -0.35
CA GLY A 45 -3.69 3.16 -0.50
C GLY A 45 -3.04 2.48 0.69
N SER A 46 -1.88 1.85 0.47
CA SER A 46 -1.12 1.19 1.54
C SER A 46 -0.66 2.16 2.61
N GLU A 47 -0.32 3.38 2.24
CA GLU A 47 0.07 4.45 3.16
C GLU A 47 -1.08 4.82 4.12
N VAL A 48 -2.29 5.00 3.59
CA VAL A 48 -3.49 5.28 4.39
C VAL A 48 -3.77 4.13 5.36
N ALA A 49 -3.76 2.90 4.84
CA ALA A 49 -4.03 1.71 5.65
C ALA A 49 -2.96 1.51 6.75
N ASN A 50 -1.68 1.68 6.41
CA ASN A 50 -0.59 1.54 7.38
C ASN A 50 -0.64 2.60 8.46
N MET A 51 -0.88 3.85 8.11
CA MET A 51 -1.05 4.93 9.09
C MET A 51 -2.23 4.67 10.02
N SER A 52 -3.35 4.17 9.49
CA SER A 52 -4.51 3.76 10.30
C SER A 52 -4.16 2.65 11.29
N VAL A 53 -3.46 1.61 10.84
CA VAL A 53 -3.02 0.49 11.71
C VAL A 53 -2.08 0.98 12.81
N LEU A 54 -1.23 1.94 12.51
CA LEU A 54 -0.31 2.57 13.47
C LEU A 54 -1.01 3.57 14.40
N GLY A 55 -2.30 3.85 14.21
CA GLY A 55 -3.10 4.69 15.10
C GLY A 55 -3.03 6.19 14.80
N TYR A 56 -2.53 6.59 13.64
CA TYR A 56 -2.54 8.00 13.24
C TYR A 56 -3.95 8.50 12.95
N ASN A 57 -4.23 9.73 13.34
CA ASN A 57 -5.48 10.42 13.01
C ASN A 57 -5.38 10.99 11.59
N LEU A 58 -5.73 10.18 10.59
CA LEU A 58 -5.60 10.55 9.18
C LEU A 58 -6.20 11.90 8.81
N PRO A 59 -7.43 12.26 9.23
CA PRO A 59 -8.01 13.58 8.93
C PRO A 59 -7.17 14.77 9.39
N LYS A 60 -6.27 14.55 10.36
CA LYS A 60 -5.42 15.63 10.90
C LYS A 60 -4.01 15.65 10.33
N VAL A 61 -3.50 14.50 9.87
CA VAL A 61 -2.07 14.37 9.57
C VAL A 61 -1.76 13.87 8.16
N TYR A 62 -2.76 13.39 7.43
CA TYR A 62 -2.51 12.87 6.09
C TYR A 62 -2.65 13.95 5.03
N GLU A 63 -1.54 14.30 4.41
CA GLU A 63 -1.44 15.31 3.34
C GLU A 63 -1.11 14.70 1.96
N GLY A 64 -1.23 13.38 1.83
CA GLY A 64 -0.92 12.66 0.60
C GLY A 64 0.39 11.86 0.68
N ARG A 65 0.72 11.16 -0.42
CA ARG A 65 1.93 10.34 -0.51
C ARG A 65 3.22 11.15 -0.68
N GLY A 66 3.16 12.31 -1.34
CA GLY A 66 4.33 13.13 -1.62
C GLY A 66 5.17 13.41 -0.38
N PRO A 67 4.61 14.00 0.70
CA PRO A 67 5.35 14.27 1.94
C PRO A 67 5.92 13.01 2.60
N LEU A 68 5.20 11.88 2.57
CA LEU A 68 5.69 10.62 3.15
C LEU A 68 6.89 10.06 2.37
N GLU A 69 6.83 10.11 1.06
CA GLU A 69 7.93 9.66 0.20
C GLU A 69 9.14 10.61 0.29
N ALA A 70 8.92 11.93 0.36
CA ALA A 70 9.98 12.90 0.61
C ALA A 70 10.72 12.62 1.92
N ALA A 71 9.98 12.42 3.01
CA ALA A 71 10.55 12.08 4.31
C ALA A 71 11.34 10.76 4.26
N SER A 72 10.84 9.76 3.52
CA SER A 72 11.51 8.45 3.41
C SER A 72 12.87 8.49 2.73
N ILE A 73 13.10 9.48 1.87
CA ILE A 73 14.38 9.72 1.19
C ILE A 73 15.21 10.84 1.82
N GLY A 74 14.82 11.32 3.01
CA GLY A 74 15.54 12.32 3.77
C GLY A 74 15.36 13.77 3.28
N VAL A 75 14.28 14.05 2.53
CA VAL A 75 13.92 15.41 2.13
C VAL A 75 12.98 16.02 3.13
N ASP A 76 13.46 17.02 3.87
CA ASP A 76 12.68 17.79 4.81
C ASP A 76 11.91 18.91 4.11
N LEU A 77 10.59 18.92 4.25
CA LEU A 77 9.71 19.96 3.73
C LEU A 77 9.54 21.07 4.76
N LYS A 78 9.74 22.31 4.33
CA LYS A 78 9.46 23.49 5.15
C LYS A 78 7.99 23.91 5.02
N PRO A 79 7.47 24.69 5.98
CA PRO A 79 6.13 25.25 5.88
C PRO A 79 5.93 26.00 4.56
N GLY A 80 4.88 25.63 3.81
CA GLY A 80 4.57 26.19 2.50
C GLY A 80 5.20 25.50 1.30
N GLU A 81 6.08 24.51 1.51
CA GLU A 81 6.60 23.67 0.43
C GLU A 81 5.67 22.48 0.14
N MET A 82 5.70 22.04 -1.10
CA MET A 82 4.88 20.92 -1.57
C MET A 82 5.77 19.83 -2.17
N ALA A 83 5.55 18.59 -1.77
CA ALA A 83 6.16 17.42 -2.41
C ALA A 83 5.17 16.79 -3.39
N MET A 84 5.61 16.62 -4.63
CA MET A 84 4.85 15.92 -5.66
C MET A 84 5.57 14.62 -6.04
N ARG A 85 4.80 13.54 -6.11
CA ARG A 85 5.31 12.27 -6.61
C ARG A 85 5.40 12.31 -8.13
N CYS A 86 6.52 11.86 -8.67
CA CYS A 86 6.72 11.66 -10.09
C CYS A 86 6.91 10.15 -10.39
N ASN A 87 6.24 9.65 -11.41
CA ASN A 87 6.45 8.29 -11.91
C ASN A 87 6.91 8.35 -13.36
N LEU A 88 7.93 7.55 -13.69
CA LEU A 88 8.29 7.29 -15.08
C LEU A 88 7.30 6.28 -15.66
N ILE A 89 6.86 6.54 -16.89
CA ILE A 89 5.91 5.70 -17.62
C ILE A 89 6.41 5.43 -19.03
N CYS A 90 5.99 4.33 -19.64
CA CYS A 90 6.19 4.06 -21.05
C CYS A 90 4.94 4.45 -21.85
N VAL A 91 5.10 5.27 -22.86
CA VAL A 91 4.04 5.71 -23.76
C VAL A 91 4.43 5.38 -25.20
N GLU A 92 3.47 4.91 -25.98
CA GLU A 92 3.62 4.70 -27.42
C GLU A 92 2.50 5.46 -28.14
N GLY A 93 2.85 6.52 -28.84
CA GLY A 93 1.86 7.50 -29.30
C GLY A 93 1.11 8.10 -28.10
N ASP A 94 -0.21 8.03 -28.11
CA ASP A 94 -1.08 8.51 -27.02
C ASP A 94 -1.52 7.39 -26.06
N ILE A 95 -0.91 6.19 -26.14
CA ILE A 95 -1.30 5.02 -25.36
C ILE A 95 -0.28 4.75 -24.27
N LEU A 96 -0.74 4.71 -23.01
CA LEU A 96 0.06 4.26 -21.89
C LEU A 96 0.31 2.75 -21.99
N LYS A 97 1.55 2.36 -22.26
CA LYS A 97 1.97 0.95 -22.37
C LYS A 97 2.34 0.33 -21.03
N ASN A 98 3.02 1.09 -20.19
CA ASN A 98 3.43 0.61 -18.87
C ASN A 98 3.49 1.77 -17.88
N HIS A 99 2.82 1.60 -16.74
CA HIS A 99 2.70 2.63 -15.68
C HIS A 99 3.93 2.70 -14.77
N SER A 100 4.87 1.76 -14.89
CA SER A 100 6.09 1.67 -14.08
C SER A 100 7.36 1.62 -14.92
N SER A 101 7.34 2.21 -16.12
CA SER A 101 8.49 2.28 -17.04
C SER A 101 9.14 0.91 -17.32
N GLY A 102 8.35 -0.17 -17.38
CA GLY A 102 8.88 -1.52 -17.62
C GLY A 102 9.71 -2.07 -16.46
N HIS A 103 9.57 -1.51 -15.26
CA HIS A 103 10.41 -1.81 -14.09
C HIS A 103 11.88 -1.44 -14.31
N ILE A 104 12.11 -0.26 -14.91
CA ILE A 104 13.45 0.31 -15.07
C ILE A 104 14.29 0.16 -13.79
N SER A 105 15.52 -0.27 -13.92
CA SER A 105 16.44 -0.44 -12.81
C SER A 105 17.10 0.87 -12.39
N THR A 106 17.76 0.87 -11.22
CA THR A 106 18.50 2.04 -10.74
C THR A 106 19.74 2.34 -11.59
N GLU A 107 20.21 1.35 -12.37
CA GLU A 107 21.40 1.47 -13.21
C GLU A 107 21.09 2.09 -14.60
N GLU A 108 19.81 2.11 -14.99
CA GLU A 108 19.32 2.72 -16.24
C GLU A 108 18.90 4.18 -16.04
#